data_83d83b846e81251537924be4f586744b
#
_entry.id   83d83b846e81251537924be4f586744b
#
_cell.length_a   1.000
_cell.length_b   1.000
_cell.length_c   1.000
_cell.angle_alpha   90.00
_cell.angle_beta   90.00
_cell.angle_gamma   90.00
#
_symmetry.space_group_name_H-M   'P 1'
#
loop_
_entity.id
_entity.type
_entity.pdbx_description
1 polymer ?
#
loop_
_entity_poly.entity_id
_entity_poly.type
_entity_poly.pdbx_seq_one_letter_code
_entity_poly.pdbx_strand_id
1 'polypeptide(L)'
;MKHMHNPITMRKTEHRSPEWIRKSVSFLRYPIILFCNILFFQGCTVNNVDLDESIGKYFDAQGAVGTFGMFDNSRGRFTIYDLDRFKKRYSPASTFKIVNALIGLQTGRLTSDSTVIPWDGITREKTEWNRDLSLYQAFRLSAVPHFQSLARQIGRDTMKFWIDSLKYGNMRIGKAVDSFWLDTTLLISPDEQLGLVKRLYFRQLPFRASIQEAVKKMMIRENNASYQLAYKTGMSQTGAGTTMAWMVGWIEENRHVYPFVLHLETDNKKGSDITQVREKILKDILAHIGFFKGKM
;
A
#
# COMPACT_ATOMS: atom_id res chain seq x y z
N MET A 1 -58.57 -59.27 -9.37
CA MET A 1 -59.34 -59.03 -10.59
C MET A 1 -58.45 -58.20 -11.53
N LYS A 2 -57.78 -58.83 -12.39
CA LYS A 2 -57.81 -58.97 -13.86
C LYS A 2 -58.42 -57.75 -14.53
N HIS A 3 -57.62 -56.95 -15.29
CA HIS A 3 -57.75 -56.87 -16.72
C HIS A 3 -56.50 -56.30 -17.40
N MET A 4 -55.96 -57.11 -18.23
CA MET A 4 -54.98 -56.82 -19.33
C MET A 4 -55.62 -55.95 -20.41
N HIS A 5 -54.89 -55.06 -21.03
CA HIS A 5 -55.04 -54.79 -22.49
C HIS A 5 -53.72 -54.41 -23.14
N ASN A 6 -53.46 -54.99 -24.22
CA ASN A 6 -52.27 -55.09 -25.03
C ASN A 6 -52.11 -53.90 -26.03
N PRO A 7 -50.95 -53.71 -26.66
CA PRO A 7 -50.56 -52.47 -27.34
C PRO A 7 -50.85 -52.49 -28.83
N ILE A 8 -51.05 -51.31 -29.38
CA ILE A 8 -51.13 -51.07 -30.84
C ILE A 8 -49.78 -50.52 -31.31
N THR A 9 -49.13 -51.29 -32.15
CA THR A 9 -47.93 -50.95 -32.94
C THR A 9 -48.29 -50.05 -34.11
N MET A 10 -47.69 -48.83 -34.16
CA MET A 10 -47.67 -48.02 -35.38
C MET A 10 -46.30 -48.09 -36.05
N ARG A 11 -46.28 -48.52 -37.30
CA ARG A 11 -45.14 -48.51 -38.23
C ARG A 11 -44.75 -47.10 -38.59
N LYS A 12 -43.51 -46.71 -38.37
CA LYS A 12 -42.87 -45.51 -38.96
C LYS A 12 -42.33 -45.88 -40.34
N THR A 13 -42.82 -45.18 -41.36
CA THR A 13 -42.26 -45.19 -42.72
C THR A 13 -41.05 -44.25 -42.77
N GLU A 14 -39.89 -44.77 -43.07
CA GLU A 14 -38.68 -43.99 -43.33
C GLU A 14 -38.76 -43.35 -44.73
N HIS A 15 -38.74 -42.02 -44.79
CA HIS A 15 -38.44 -41.28 -46.03
C HIS A 15 -36.94 -41.00 -46.11
N ARG A 16 -36.23 -41.74 -46.94
CA ARG A 16 -34.84 -41.49 -47.33
C ARG A 16 -34.79 -40.34 -48.35
N SER A 17 -34.15 -39.24 -48.00
CA SER A 17 -33.78 -38.18 -48.94
C SER A 17 -32.50 -38.53 -49.72
N PRO A 18 -32.32 -38.07 -50.97
CA PRO A 18 -31.22 -38.48 -51.83
C PRO A 18 -29.85 -37.88 -51.40
N GLU A 19 -28.81 -38.68 -51.59
CA GLU A 19 -27.43 -38.50 -51.10
C GLU A 19 -26.60 -37.37 -51.77
N TRP A 20 -27.14 -36.65 -52.76
CA TRP A 20 -26.33 -35.69 -53.52
C TRP A 20 -26.34 -34.24 -52.99
N ILE A 21 -27.04 -33.93 -51.91
CA ILE A 21 -27.10 -32.56 -51.31
C ILE A 21 -26.03 -32.38 -50.21
N ARG A 22 -25.18 -33.34 -49.94
CA ARG A 22 -24.30 -33.31 -48.73
C ARG A 22 -22.85 -32.87 -48.99
N LYS A 23 -22.47 -32.37 -50.16
CA LYS A 23 -21.05 -32.10 -50.47
C LYS A 23 -20.67 -30.66 -50.81
N SER A 24 -21.47 -29.62 -50.52
CA SER A 24 -21.12 -28.27 -50.99
C SER A 24 -21.09 -27.15 -49.96
N VAL A 25 -21.08 -27.40 -48.65
CA VAL A 25 -21.13 -26.29 -47.64
C VAL A 25 -20.03 -26.37 -46.57
N SER A 26 -18.94 -27.10 -46.79
CA SER A 26 -17.93 -27.26 -45.73
C SER A 26 -16.60 -26.53 -45.93
N PHE A 27 -16.42 -25.69 -46.94
CA PHE A 27 -15.10 -25.07 -47.21
C PHE A 27 -15.00 -23.56 -47.01
N LEU A 28 -16.04 -22.88 -46.57
CA LEU A 28 -15.99 -21.39 -46.43
C LEU A 28 -16.16 -20.84 -45.00
N ARG A 29 -16.18 -21.71 -43.98
CA ARG A 29 -16.41 -21.25 -42.58
C ARG A 29 -15.17 -21.16 -41.71
N TYR A 30 -14.03 -21.70 -42.13
CA TYR A 30 -12.84 -21.72 -41.27
C TYR A 30 -11.88 -20.52 -41.36
N PRO A 31 -11.76 -19.78 -42.50
CA PRO A 31 -10.84 -18.63 -42.51
C PRO A 31 -11.37 -17.37 -41.77
N ILE A 32 -12.69 -17.24 -41.65
CA ILE A 32 -13.28 -16.03 -40.99
C ILE A 32 -13.15 -16.11 -39.47
N ILE A 33 -13.22 -17.29 -38.87
CA ILE A 33 -13.06 -17.49 -37.41
C ILE A 33 -11.60 -17.33 -36.98
N LEU A 34 -10.64 -17.69 -37.83
CA LEU A 34 -9.21 -17.53 -37.55
C LEU A 34 -8.78 -16.04 -37.62
N PHE A 35 -9.42 -15.26 -38.50
CA PHE A 35 -9.10 -13.83 -38.64
C PHE A 35 -9.70 -12.98 -37.52
N CYS A 36 -10.84 -13.34 -36.94
CA CYS A 36 -11.41 -12.65 -35.77
C CYS A 36 -10.65 -12.91 -34.48
N ASN A 37 -9.92 -14.04 -34.34
CA ASN A 37 -9.16 -14.32 -33.14
C ASN A 37 -7.78 -13.62 -33.08
N ILE A 38 -7.27 -13.09 -34.19
CA ILE A 38 -5.98 -12.37 -34.22
C ILE A 38 -6.17 -10.89 -33.88
N LEU A 39 -7.36 -10.33 -33.98
CA LEU A 39 -7.63 -8.90 -33.68
C LEU A 39 -7.89 -8.62 -32.20
N PHE A 40 -8.01 -9.63 -31.32
CA PHE A 40 -8.29 -9.43 -29.89
C PHE A 40 -7.07 -9.46 -28.99
N PHE A 41 -5.85 -9.60 -29.51
CA PHE A 41 -4.61 -9.62 -28.71
C PHE A 41 -3.72 -8.40 -28.86
N GLN A 42 -4.21 -7.30 -29.40
CA GLN A 42 -3.59 -5.99 -29.17
C GLN A 42 -4.20 -5.35 -27.94
N GLY A 43 -4.08 -6.00 -26.79
CA GLY A 43 -4.16 -5.35 -25.51
C GLY A 43 -3.01 -4.33 -25.48
N CYS A 44 -3.29 -3.06 -25.76
CA CYS A 44 -2.39 -1.98 -25.37
C CYS A 44 -2.14 -2.13 -23.86
N THR A 45 -1.01 -2.69 -23.48
CA THR A 45 -0.48 -2.50 -22.14
C THR A 45 -0.15 -1.02 -22.07
N VAL A 46 -1.13 -0.22 -21.62
CA VAL A 46 -0.88 1.19 -21.32
C VAL A 46 0.16 1.16 -20.22
N ASN A 47 1.43 1.45 -20.57
CA ASN A 47 2.46 1.65 -19.59
C ASN A 47 2.09 2.93 -18.81
N ASN A 48 1.55 2.77 -17.61
CA ASN A 48 1.15 3.86 -16.73
C ASN A 48 2.25 4.26 -15.73
N VAL A 49 3.49 3.85 -16.00
CA VAL A 49 4.66 4.14 -15.18
C VAL A 49 5.61 5.05 -15.95
N ASP A 50 5.90 6.20 -15.38
CA ASP A 50 6.91 7.13 -15.82
C ASP A 50 8.13 6.99 -14.90
N LEU A 51 9.28 6.64 -15.46
CA LEU A 51 10.55 6.63 -14.74
C LEU A 51 11.18 8.02 -14.85
N ASP A 52 11.40 8.67 -13.70
CA ASP A 52 12.00 10.02 -13.64
C ASP A 52 13.34 9.97 -12.89
N GLU A 53 14.40 9.73 -13.64
CA GLU A 53 15.77 9.68 -13.10
C GLU A 53 16.27 11.07 -12.66
N SER A 54 15.64 12.17 -13.09
CA SER A 54 16.02 13.53 -12.68
C SER A 54 15.76 13.80 -11.19
N ILE A 55 14.96 12.97 -10.53
CA ILE A 55 14.70 13.01 -9.08
C ILE A 55 15.96 12.66 -8.28
N GLY A 56 16.88 11.87 -8.83
CA GLY A 56 18.12 11.42 -8.17
C GLY A 56 18.96 12.55 -7.59
N LYS A 57 19.02 13.68 -8.28
CA LYS A 57 19.76 14.87 -7.83
C LYS A 57 19.39 15.38 -6.44
N TYR A 58 18.15 15.15 -5.98
CA TYR A 58 17.69 15.56 -4.64
C TYR A 58 18.23 14.65 -3.55
N PHE A 59 18.43 13.37 -3.85
CA PHE A 59 19.10 12.42 -2.97
C PHE A 59 20.61 12.75 -2.91
N ASP A 60 21.25 12.92 -4.06
CA ASP A 60 22.68 13.21 -4.16
C ASP A 60 23.05 14.49 -3.40
N ALA A 61 22.24 15.54 -3.51
CA ALA A 61 22.43 16.82 -2.83
C ALA A 61 22.43 16.68 -1.28
N GLN A 62 21.83 15.62 -0.75
CA GLN A 62 21.80 15.32 0.68
C GLN A 62 22.75 14.19 1.07
N GLY A 63 23.55 13.66 0.13
CA GLY A 63 24.43 12.51 0.37
C GLY A 63 23.67 11.26 0.77
N ALA A 64 22.50 11.07 0.22
CA ALA A 64 21.63 9.93 0.43
C ALA A 64 21.47 9.10 -0.85
N VAL A 65 21.09 7.85 -0.69
CA VAL A 65 20.58 7.00 -1.78
C VAL A 65 19.16 6.58 -1.44
N GLY A 66 18.31 6.40 -2.44
CA GLY A 66 16.94 6.04 -2.12
C GLY A 66 16.06 5.89 -3.35
N THR A 67 14.76 5.89 -3.12
CA THR A 67 13.73 5.81 -4.15
C THR A 67 12.53 6.65 -3.78
N PHE A 68 11.84 7.12 -4.78
CA PHE A 68 10.58 7.84 -4.65
C PHE A 68 9.54 7.23 -5.58
N GLY A 69 8.29 7.18 -5.14
CA GLY A 69 7.17 6.83 -5.99
C GLY A 69 5.93 7.63 -5.62
N MET A 70 5.20 8.08 -6.63
CA MET A 70 3.95 8.81 -6.51
C MET A 70 2.92 8.25 -7.50
N PHE A 71 1.67 8.24 -7.08
CA PHE A 71 0.53 7.91 -7.95
C PHE A 71 -0.34 9.14 -8.18
N ASP A 72 -0.45 9.57 -9.44
CA ASP A 72 -1.41 10.59 -9.85
C ASP A 72 -2.78 9.93 -10.04
N ASN A 73 -3.69 10.15 -9.09
CA ASN A 73 -5.02 9.55 -9.15
C ASN A 73 -5.90 10.15 -10.27
N SER A 74 -5.60 11.36 -10.76
CA SER A 74 -6.36 12.01 -11.82
C SER A 74 -6.06 11.41 -13.20
N ARG A 75 -4.81 10.99 -13.40
CA ARG A 75 -4.31 10.44 -14.67
C ARG A 75 -4.10 8.92 -14.63
N GLY A 76 -4.17 8.31 -13.45
CA GLY A 76 -3.89 6.88 -13.28
C GLY A 76 -2.43 6.51 -13.56
N ARG A 77 -1.48 7.42 -13.35
CA ARG A 77 -0.05 7.26 -13.68
C ARG A 77 0.82 7.23 -12.43
N PHE A 78 1.89 6.46 -12.52
CA PHE A 78 2.95 6.43 -11.51
C PHE A 78 4.15 7.22 -12.01
N THR A 79 4.75 8.03 -11.13
CA THR A 79 6.11 8.60 -11.31
C THR A 79 7.00 7.87 -10.33
N ILE A 80 8.06 7.23 -10.81
CA ILE A 80 8.99 6.43 -10.00
C ILE A 80 10.43 6.84 -10.30
N TYR A 81 11.21 7.01 -9.25
CA TYR A 81 12.66 7.11 -9.28
C TYR A 81 13.27 5.85 -8.67
N ASP A 82 14.28 5.28 -9.33
CA ASP A 82 14.98 4.04 -8.96
C ASP A 82 14.01 2.85 -8.73
N LEU A 83 13.58 2.27 -9.83
CA LEU A 83 12.61 1.17 -9.85
C LEU A 83 13.10 -0.07 -9.09
N ASP A 84 14.41 -0.34 -9.09
CA ASP A 84 14.97 -1.52 -8.41
C ASP A 84 14.87 -1.36 -6.91
N ARG A 85 15.21 -0.19 -6.36
CA ARG A 85 15.00 0.13 -4.95
C ARG A 85 13.51 0.21 -4.60
N PHE A 86 12.68 0.67 -5.52
CA PHE A 86 11.23 0.76 -5.32
C PHE A 86 10.57 -0.60 -5.09
N LYS A 87 11.08 -1.64 -5.72
CA LYS A 87 10.62 -3.03 -5.58
C LYS A 87 11.30 -3.80 -4.44
N LYS A 88 12.45 -3.34 -3.96
CA LYS A 88 13.19 -4.00 -2.88
C LYS A 88 12.47 -3.81 -1.55
N ARG A 89 12.46 -4.87 -0.72
CA ARG A 89 11.82 -4.83 0.61
C ARG A 89 12.80 -4.42 1.69
N TYR A 90 12.33 -3.58 2.61
CA TYR A 90 13.05 -3.04 3.77
C TYR A 90 12.18 -3.16 5.03
N SER A 91 12.80 -3.02 6.22
CA SER A 91 12.03 -2.93 7.47
C SER A 91 11.09 -1.72 7.43
N PRO A 92 9.79 -1.88 7.74
CA PRO A 92 8.86 -0.75 7.75
C PRO A 92 9.14 0.26 8.87
N ALA A 93 9.84 -0.15 9.92
CA ALA A 93 10.06 0.67 11.09
C ALA A 93 8.75 1.32 11.58
N SER A 94 8.76 2.60 11.93
CA SER A 94 7.57 3.28 12.44
C SER A 94 6.46 3.53 11.43
N THR A 95 6.61 3.22 10.14
CA THR A 95 5.47 3.26 9.20
C THR A 95 4.46 2.16 9.50
N PHE A 96 4.89 1.04 10.11
CA PHE A 96 3.98 -0.02 10.56
C PHE A 96 2.94 0.46 11.59
N LYS A 97 3.18 1.58 12.28
CA LYS A 97 2.22 2.17 13.21
C LYS A 97 0.88 2.55 12.55
N ILE A 98 0.85 2.76 11.23
CA ILE A 98 -0.40 2.92 10.46
C ILE A 98 -1.26 1.67 10.64
N VAL A 99 -0.69 0.50 10.36
CA VAL A 99 -1.38 -0.80 10.44
C VAL A 99 -1.69 -1.16 11.88
N ASN A 100 -0.75 -0.93 12.80
CA ASN A 100 -0.93 -1.21 14.23
C ASN A 100 -2.11 -0.41 14.81
N ALA A 101 -2.24 0.89 14.46
CA ALA A 101 -3.37 1.74 14.87
C ALA A 101 -4.69 1.25 14.26
N LEU A 102 -4.70 0.90 12.95
CA LEU A 102 -5.89 0.34 12.30
C LEU A 102 -6.37 -0.93 13.02
N ILE A 103 -5.47 -1.85 13.34
CA ILE A 103 -5.79 -3.09 14.03
C ILE A 103 -6.28 -2.82 15.46
N GLY A 104 -5.59 -1.95 16.21
CA GLY A 104 -5.96 -1.59 17.58
C GLY A 104 -7.38 -1.01 17.68
N LEU A 105 -7.74 -0.12 16.76
CA LEU A 105 -9.09 0.45 16.66
C LEU A 105 -10.12 -0.59 16.16
N GLN A 106 -9.78 -1.42 15.20
CA GLN A 106 -10.68 -2.42 14.64
C GLN A 106 -11.05 -3.51 15.64
N THR A 107 -10.10 -3.89 16.49
CA THR A 107 -10.27 -4.95 17.50
C THR A 107 -10.82 -4.43 18.83
N GLY A 108 -11.10 -3.12 18.94
CA GLY A 108 -11.62 -2.49 20.15
C GLY A 108 -10.60 -2.38 21.29
N ARG A 109 -9.30 -2.61 21.03
CA ARG A 109 -8.23 -2.34 22.01
C ARG A 109 -8.08 -0.85 22.26
N LEU A 110 -8.43 -0.06 21.27
CA LEU A 110 -8.58 1.38 21.34
C LEU A 110 -9.98 1.75 20.83
N THR A 111 -10.65 2.69 21.49
CA THR A 111 -12.00 3.13 21.11
C THR A 111 -11.98 4.34 20.18
N SER A 112 -10.93 5.17 20.27
CA SER A 112 -10.73 6.36 19.45
C SER A 112 -9.25 6.76 19.40
N ASP A 113 -8.93 7.79 18.64
CA ASP A 113 -7.60 8.43 18.63
C ASP A 113 -7.26 9.16 19.94
N SER A 114 -8.26 9.44 20.77
CA SER A 114 -8.10 10.03 22.10
C SER A 114 -7.86 9.00 23.21
N THR A 115 -8.01 7.68 22.90
CA THR A 115 -7.76 6.62 23.89
C THR A 115 -6.32 6.68 24.38
N VAL A 116 -6.16 6.75 25.70
CA VAL A 116 -4.85 6.83 26.36
C VAL A 116 -4.19 5.44 26.36
N ILE A 117 -2.94 5.41 25.95
CA ILE A 117 -2.04 4.27 26.09
C ILE A 117 -1.10 4.61 27.25
N PRO A 118 -1.14 3.85 28.35
CA PRO A 118 -0.34 4.17 29.52
C PRO A 118 1.16 4.06 29.25
N TRP A 119 1.94 4.91 29.90
CA TRP A 119 3.37 4.78 30.00
C TRP A 119 3.73 3.54 30.84
N ASP A 120 4.78 2.86 30.45
CA ASP A 120 5.25 1.65 31.13
C ASP A 120 6.14 1.92 32.34
N GLY A 121 6.33 3.19 32.73
CA GLY A 121 7.16 3.60 33.87
C GLY A 121 8.66 3.62 33.59
N ILE A 122 9.10 3.21 32.37
CA ILE A 122 10.54 3.15 32.01
C ILE A 122 10.96 4.48 31.38
N THR A 123 11.92 5.16 32.02
CA THR A 123 12.50 6.41 31.50
C THR A 123 13.40 6.14 30.30
N ARG A 124 13.19 6.89 29.21
CA ARG A 124 13.96 6.83 27.97
C ARG A 124 14.53 8.20 27.61
N GLU A 125 15.55 8.23 26.77
CA GLU A 125 16.17 9.48 26.27
C GLU A 125 15.18 10.41 25.61
N LYS A 126 14.21 9.86 24.84
CA LYS A 126 13.10 10.66 24.29
C LYS A 126 12.07 10.95 25.38
N THR A 127 12.26 12.05 26.07
CA THR A 127 11.49 12.44 27.24
C THR A 127 10.01 12.60 26.98
N GLU A 128 9.61 12.99 25.76
CA GLU A 128 8.22 13.06 25.33
C GLU A 128 7.48 11.72 25.32
N TRP A 129 8.20 10.59 25.39
CA TRP A 129 7.62 9.25 25.52
C TRP A 129 7.39 8.80 26.97
N ASN A 130 7.96 9.53 27.94
CA ASN A 130 7.96 9.16 29.36
C ASN A 130 6.70 9.68 30.08
N ARG A 131 5.54 9.42 29.49
CA ARG A 131 4.22 9.79 30.04
C ARG A 131 3.12 9.04 29.32
N ASP A 132 1.94 9.07 29.87
CA ASP A 132 0.72 8.62 29.21
C ASP A 132 0.49 9.44 27.95
N LEU A 133 0.16 8.77 26.84
CA LEU A 133 -0.12 9.40 25.55
C LEU A 133 -1.43 8.87 24.97
N SER A 134 -2.24 9.78 24.42
CA SER A 134 -3.33 9.33 23.56
C SER A 134 -2.79 8.62 22.29
N LEU A 135 -3.59 7.80 21.62
CA LEU A 135 -3.20 7.20 20.35
C LEU A 135 -2.72 8.25 19.36
N TYR A 136 -3.42 9.40 19.27
CA TYR A 136 -3.02 10.53 18.43
C TYR A 136 -1.62 11.01 18.77
N GLN A 137 -1.35 11.29 20.06
CA GLN A 137 -0.04 11.77 20.51
C GLN A 137 1.06 10.73 20.26
N ALA A 138 0.82 9.46 20.64
CA ALA A 138 1.76 8.36 20.43
C ALA A 138 2.10 8.16 18.94
N PHE A 139 1.08 8.30 18.05
CA PHE A 139 1.26 8.22 16.61
C PHE A 139 2.11 9.37 16.06
N ARG A 140 1.81 10.60 16.49
CA ARG A 140 2.51 11.84 16.09
C ARG A 140 3.96 11.86 16.56
N LEU A 141 4.22 11.48 17.80
CA LEU A 141 5.55 11.37 18.40
C LEU A 141 6.29 10.08 17.97
N SER A 142 5.61 9.21 17.25
CA SER A 142 6.17 7.90 16.85
C SER A 142 6.64 7.06 18.05
N ALA A 143 5.92 7.16 19.20
CA ALA A 143 6.28 6.55 20.48
C ALA A 143 6.32 5.03 20.39
N VAL A 144 7.53 4.46 20.30
CA VAL A 144 7.75 3.02 20.14
C VAL A 144 7.16 2.24 21.31
N PRO A 145 7.43 2.58 22.60
CA PRO A 145 6.95 1.76 23.72
C PRO A 145 5.43 1.67 23.81
N HIS A 146 4.71 2.75 23.48
CA HIS A 146 3.25 2.76 23.47
C HIS A 146 2.69 1.82 22.39
N PHE A 147 3.28 1.82 21.20
CA PHE A 147 2.88 0.90 20.12
C PHE A 147 3.31 -0.54 20.37
N GLN A 148 4.37 -0.77 21.12
CA GLN A 148 4.74 -2.10 21.61
C GLN A 148 3.70 -2.61 22.62
N SER A 149 3.28 -1.77 23.57
CA SER A 149 2.20 -2.08 24.50
C SER A 149 0.90 -2.42 23.77
N LEU A 150 0.52 -1.61 22.78
CA LEU A 150 -0.66 -1.87 21.94
C LEU A 150 -0.53 -3.21 21.19
N ALA A 151 0.61 -3.50 20.61
CA ALA A 151 0.83 -4.76 19.90
C ALA A 151 0.70 -5.99 20.81
N ARG A 152 1.20 -5.92 22.06
CA ARG A 152 0.98 -6.97 23.07
C ARG A 152 -0.49 -7.15 23.41
N GLN A 153 -1.26 -6.05 23.54
CA GLN A 153 -2.71 -6.10 23.79
C GLN A 153 -3.51 -6.66 22.60
N ILE A 154 -3.10 -6.38 21.36
CA ILE A 154 -3.69 -6.98 20.16
C ILE A 154 -3.44 -8.49 20.15
N GLY A 155 -2.26 -8.92 20.52
CA GLY A 155 -1.86 -10.32 20.56
C GLY A 155 -1.40 -10.84 19.19
N ARG A 156 -0.66 -11.95 19.23
CA ARG A 156 0.03 -12.51 18.07
C ARG A 156 -0.91 -12.97 16.96
N ASP A 157 -1.92 -13.76 17.31
CA ASP A 157 -2.79 -14.38 16.32
C ASP A 157 -3.64 -13.33 15.59
N THR A 158 -4.16 -12.37 16.34
CA THR A 158 -4.90 -11.23 15.78
C THR A 158 -4.00 -10.37 14.88
N MET A 159 -2.78 -10.08 15.31
CA MET A 159 -1.81 -9.33 14.51
C MET A 159 -1.48 -10.08 13.21
N LYS A 160 -1.23 -11.39 13.29
CA LYS A 160 -0.95 -12.23 12.12
C LYS A 160 -2.11 -12.26 11.14
N PHE A 161 -3.33 -12.46 11.63
CA PHE A 161 -4.54 -12.44 10.81
C PHE A 161 -4.66 -11.15 9.96
N TRP A 162 -4.43 -10.00 10.58
CA TRP A 162 -4.54 -8.73 9.87
C TRP A 162 -3.39 -8.48 8.90
N ILE A 163 -2.16 -8.85 9.25
CA ILE A 163 -1.01 -8.76 8.35
C ILE A 163 -1.23 -9.61 7.09
N ASP A 164 -1.77 -10.83 7.24
CA ASP A 164 -2.10 -11.72 6.12
C ASP A 164 -3.26 -11.15 5.28
N SER A 165 -4.31 -10.67 5.94
CA SER A 165 -5.48 -10.08 5.27
C SER A 165 -5.11 -8.85 4.42
N LEU A 166 -4.15 -8.08 4.88
CA LEU A 166 -3.61 -6.92 4.15
C LEU A 166 -2.62 -7.31 3.06
N LYS A 167 -2.09 -8.55 3.09
CA LYS A 167 -0.91 -9.00 2.32
C LYS A 167 0.27 -8.03 2.54
N TYR A 168 0.54 -7.68 3.81
CA TYR A 168 1.52 -6.66 4.16
C TYR A 168 2.95 -7.20 4.01
N GLY A 169 3.64 -6.76 2.99
CA GLY A 169 5.02 -7.12 2.71
C GLY A 169 5.26 -8.64 2.65
N ASN A 170 6.25 -9.12 3.39
CA ASN A 170 6.56 -10.56 3.48
C ASN A 170 5.65 -11.33 4.47
N MET A 171 4.73 -10.64 5.15
CA MET A 171 3.76 -11.21 6.11
C MET A 171 4.38 -11.97 7.29
N ARG A 172 5.66 -11.74 7.61
CA ARG A 172 6.35 -12.45 8.70
C ARG A 172 6.19 -11.72 10.03
N ILE A 173 5.82 -12.48 11.07
CA ILE A 173 5.85 -12.04 12.46
C ILE A 173 6.91 -12.88 13.18
N GLY A 174 7.91 -12.24 13.79
CA GLY A 174 8.94 -12.88 14.58
C GLY A 174 8.40 -13.49 15.89
N LYS A 175 9.29 -13.94 16.76
CA LYS A 175 8.91 -14.51 18.07
C LYS A 175 8.21 -13.47 18.95
N ALA A 176 8.69 -12.21 18.96
CA ALA A 176 8.13 -11.11 19.73
C ALA A 176 7.10 -10.34 18.89
N VAL A 177 5.86 -10.25 19.40
CA VAL A 177 4.74 -9.55 18.72
C VAL A 177 4.89 -8.03 18.72
N ASP A 178 5.80 -7.51 19.53
CA ASP A 178 5.99 -6.08 19.78
C ASP A 178 7.29 -5.49 19.21
N SER A 179 8.04 -6.27 18.40
CA SER A 179 9.30 -5.78 17.80
C SER A 179 9.52 -6.17 16.34
N PHE A 180 8.76 -7.09 15.77
CA PHE A 180 8.97 -7.67 14.44
C PHE A 180 8.99 -6.67 13.28
N TRP A 181 8.47 -5.45 13.47
CA TRP A 181 8.52 -4.35 12.49
C TRP A 181 9.72 -3.41 12.68
N LEU A 182 10.49 -3.60 13.75
CA LEU A 182 11.67 -2.79 14.10
C LEU A 182 12.98 -3.47 13.68
N ASP A 183 12.94 -4.78 13.47
CA ASP A 183 14.06 -5.60 13.00
C ASP A 183 13.88 -5.98 11.51
N THR A 184 14.56 -6.97 11.04
CA THR A 184 14.49 -7.45 9.65
C THR A 184 13.48 -8.59 9.43
N THR A 185 12.61 -8.87 10.40
CA THR A 185 11.62 -9.95 10.30
C THR A 185 10.49 -9.59 9.33
N LEU A 186 9.84 -8.44 9.57
CA LEU A 186 8.82 -7.90 8.67
C LEU A 186 9.47 -6.95 7.68
N LEU A 187 9.29 -7.23 6.40
CA LEU A 187 9.85 -6.43 5.32
C LEU A 187 8.74 -6.04 4.33
N ILE A 188 8.81 -4.81 3.82
CA ILE A 188 7.86 -4.26 2.84
C ILE A 188 8.61 -3.40 1.82
N SER A 189 8.16 -3.40 0.56
CA SER A 189 8.74 -2.53 -0.47
C SER A 189 8.07 -1.15 -0.51
N PRO A 190 8.74 -0.13 -1.07
CA PRO A 190 8.11 1.15 -1.38
C PRO A 190 6.84 1.00 -2.23
N ASP A 191 6.82 0.14 -3.22
CA ASP A 191 5.64 -0.18 -4.03
C ASP A 191 4.46 -0.68 -3.18
N GLU A 192 4.72 -1.66 -2.31
CA GLU A 192 3.70 -2.18 -1.38
C GLU A 192 3.20 -1.12 -0.40
N GLN A 193 4.09 -0.23 0.09
CA GLN A 193 3.73 0.91 0.95
C GLN A 193 2.87 1.94 0.22
N LEU A 194 3.21 2.27 -1.04
CA LEU A 194 2.41 3.17 -1.87
C LEU A 194 1.01 2.60 -2.09
N GLY A 195 0.91 1.30 -2.40
CA GLY A 195 -0.36 0.58 -2.51
C GLY A 195 -1.17 0.61 -1.21
N LEU A 196 -0.53 0.47 -0.05
CA LEU A 196 -1.18 0.53 1.26
C LEU A 196 -1.79 1.92 1.52
N VAL A 197 -1.02 3.00 1.36
CA VAL A 197 -1.53 4.35 1.66
C VAL A 197 -2.55 4.83 0.64
N LYS A 198 -2.43 4.42 -0.61
CA LYS A 198 -3.48 4.62 -1.63
C LYS A 198 -4.80 3.98 -1.20
N ARG A 199 -4.77 2.70 -0.82
CA ARG A 199 -5.98 1.99 -0.34
C ARG A 199 -6.52 2.59 0.95
N LEU A 200 -5.66 3.03 1.87
CA LEU A 200 -6.08 3.73 3.09
C LEU A 200 -6.83 5.02 2.76
N TYR A 201 -6.26 5.84 1.88
CA TYR A 201 -6.89 7.11 1.48
C TYR A 201 -8.30 6.90 0.92
N PHE A 202 -8.47 5.92 0.04
CA PHE A 202 -9.76 5.61 -0.61
C PHE A 202 -10.65 4.66 0.22
N ARG A 203 -10.31 4.37 1.48
CA ARG A 203 -11.07 3.48 2.38
C ARG A 203 -11.28 2.07 1.81
N GLN A 204 -10.28 1.56 1.09
CA GLN A 204 -10.30 0.25 0.41
C GLN A 204 -9.57 -0.84 1.22
N LEU A 205 -9.10 -0.53 2.43
CA LEU A 205 -8.56 -1.54 3.33
C LEU A 205 -9.69 -2.30 4.04
N PRO A 206 -9.47 -3.54 4.49
CA PRO A 206 -10.51 -4.36 5.13
C PRO A 206 -10.81 -3.94 6.58
N PHE A 207 -10.89 -2.64 6.83
CA PHE A 207 -11.24 -2.03 8.12
C PHE A 207 -12.48 -1.14 7.96
N ARG A 208 -13.20 -0.93 9.07
CA ARG A 208 -14.35 0.00 9.06
C ARG A 208 -13.92 1.37 8.52
N ALA A 209 -14.76 1.99 7.71
CA ALA A 209 -14.47 3.28 7.08
C ALA A 209 -14.12 4.37 8.09
N SER A 210 -14.84 4.43 9.22
CA SER A 210 -14.58 5.39 10.30
C SER A 210 -13.18 5.24 10.92
N ILE A 211 -12.68 4.01 11.02
CA ILE A 211 -11.33 3.73 11.53
C ILE A 211 -10.28 4.20 10.54
N GLN A 212 -10.48 3.94 9.25
CA GLN A 212 -9.57 4.42 8.22
C GLN A 212 -9.51 5.95 8.21
N GLU A 213 -10.65 6.63 8.35
CA GLU A 213 -10.69 8.10 8.46
C GLU A 213 -9.98 8.62 9.73
N ALA A 214 -10.13 7.95 10.87
CA ALA A 214 -9.42 8.34 12.10
C ALA A 214 -7.89 8.25 11.89
N VAL A 215 -7.38 7.17 11.28
CA VAL A 215 -5.95 7.02 11.03
C VAL A 215 -5.46 8.02 9.98
N LYS A 216 -6.23 8.30 8.92
CA LYS A 216 -5.92 9.35 7.94
C LYS A 216 -5.74 10.71 8.62
N LYS A 217 -6.66 11.11 9.49
CA LYS A 217 -6.57 12.37 10.24
C LYS A 217 -5.30 12.47 11.09
N MET A 218 -4.87 11.38 11.72
CA MET A 218 -3.62 11.36 12.48
C MET A 218 -2.36 11.56 11.61
N MET A 219 -2.44 11.26 10.30
CA MET A 219 -1.32 11.43 9.36
C MET A 219 -1.14 12.86 8.87
N ILE A 220 -2.14 13.75 8.99
CA ILE A 220 -2.07 15.13 8.49
C ILE A 220 -0.97 15.89 9.23
N ARG A 221 -0.05 16.51 8.48
CA ARG A 221 1.10 17.29 8.96
C ARG A 221 0.98 18.77 8.66
N GLU A 222 0.59 19.08 7.44
CA GLU A 222 0.36 20.44 6.97
C GLU A 222 -1.04 20.51 6.34
N ASN A 223 -1.79 21.55 6.68
CA ASN A 223 -3.11 21.77 6.11
C ASN A 223 -3.34 23.29 6.00
N ASN A 224 -3.35 23.78 4.78
CA ASN A 224 -3.51 25.21 4.48
C ASN A 224 -4.46 25.40 3.28
N ALA A 225 -4.62 26.63 2.81
CA ALA A 225 -5.55 26.96 1.72
C ALA A 225 -5.14 26.34 0.37
N SER A 226 -3.85 26.01 0.17
CA SER A 226 -3.31 25.54 -1.11
C SER A 226 -3.23 24.01 -1.16
N TYR A 227 -2.79 23.36 -0.09
CA TYR A 227 -2.59 21.91 -0.05
C TYR A 227 -2.80 21.33 1.35
N GLN A 228 -2.98 20.03 1.40
CA GLN A 228 -2.85 19.21 2.60
C GLN A 228 -1.76 18.17 2.38
N LEU A 229 -0.77 18.13 3.28
CA LEU A 229 0.30 17.13 3.27
C LEU A 229 0.14 16.22 4.48
N ALA A 230 0.01 14.93 4.23
CA ALA A 230 -0.18 13.91 5.25
C ALA A 230 0.84 12.79 5.07
N TYR A 231 1.52 12.41 6.16
CA TYR A 231 2.47 11.29 6.11
C TYR A 231 2.76 10.68 7.47
N LYS A 232 3.24 9.44 7.44
CA LYS A 232 3.90 8.76 8.56
C LYS A 232 5.36 8.54 8.24
N THR A 233 6.22 8.84 9.20
CA THR A 233 7.66 8.62 9.11
C THR A 233 8.06 7.26 9.69
N GLY A 234 9.13 6.67 9.14
CA GLY A 234 9.85 5.54 9.72
C GLY A 234 11.34 5.84 9.77
N MET A 235 12.05 5.22 10.70
CA MET A 235 13.51 5.30 10.80
C MET A 235 14.01 4.04 11.50
N SER A 236 15.11 3.48 10.98
CA SER A 236 15.87 2.42 11.64
C SER A 236 17.34 2.57 11.28
N GLN A 237 18.21 1.98 12.11
CA GLN A 237 19.64 1.85 11.82
C GLN A 237 19.93 0.42 11.36
N THR A 238 20.78 0.28 10.35
CA THR A 238 21.32 -1.01 9.96
C THR A 238 22.58 -1.29 10.77
N GLY A 239 22.93 -2.57 10.91
CA GLY A 239 24.15 -2.97 11.65
C GLY A 239 25.47 -2.43 11.07
N ALA A 240 25.45 -1.84 9.87
CA ALA A 240 26.60 -1.21 9.21
C ALA A 240 26.73 0.31 9.48
N GLY A 241 25.90 0.87 10.38
CA GLY A 241 25.92 2.32 10.70
C GLY A 241 25.15 3.19 9.70
N THR A 242 24.48 2.60 8.73
CA THR A 242 23.60 3.31 7.80
C THR A 242 22.24 3.56 8.46
N THR A 243 21.73 4.78 8.35
CA THR A 243 20.37 5.11 8.76
C THR A 243 19.44 5.01 7.57
N MET A 244 18.35 4.28 7.77
CA MET A 244 17.25 4.13 6.81
C MET A 244 16.05 4.97 7.25
N ALA A 245 15.43 5.70 6.34
CA ALA A 245 14.27 6.53 6.63
C ALA A 245 13.16 6.40 5.59
N TRP A 246 11.92 6.56 6.08
CA TRP A 246 10.69 6.55 5.30
C TRP A 246 9.89 7.82 5.47
N MET A 247 9.17 8.20 4.41
CA MET A 247 7.97 9.03 4.47
C MET A 247 6.91 8.41 3.56
N VAL A 248 5.75 8.07 4.12
CA VAL A 248 4.67 7.35 3.42
C VAL A 248 3.37 8.09 3.65
N GLY A 249 2.71 8.54 2.57
CA GLY A 249 1.52 9.37 2.73
C GLY A 249 0.93 9.87 1.41
N TRP A 250 0.40 11.08 1.43
CA TRP A 250 -0.17 11.73 0.26
C TRP A 250 -0.09 13.26 0.38
N ILE A 251 -0.17 13.91 -0.78
CA ILE A 251 -0.46 15.33 -0.89
C ILE A 251 -1.80 15.51 -1.61
N GLU A 252 -2.64 16.39 -1.08
CA GLU A 252 -3.86 16.87 -1.74
C GLU A 252 -3.65 18.30 -2.19
N GLU A 253 -3.81 18.55 -3.47
CA GLU A 253 -3.73 19.89 -4.08
C GLU A 253 -4.69 19.98 -5.25
N ASN A 254 -5.33 21.12 -5.45
CA ASN A 254 -6.27 21.36 -6.55
C ASN A 254 -7.40 20.30 -6.64
N ARG A 255 -7.91 19.80 -5.49
CA ARG A 255 -8.94 18.74 -5.37
C ARG A 255 -8.51 17.36 -5.90
N HIS A 256 -7.22 17.15 -6.12
CA HIS A 256 -6.67 15.85 -6.47
C HIS A 256 -5.78 15.33 -5.35
N VAL A 257 -5.68 14.01 -5.25
CA VAL A 257 -4.81 13.35 -4.29
C VAL A 257 -3.70 12.58 -5.01
N TYR A 258 -2.53 12.66 -4.41
CA TYR A 258 -1.31 12.04 -4.91
C TYR A 258 -0.64 11.27 -3.78
N PRO A 259 -0.99 9.97 -3.59
CA PRO A 259 -0.25 9.10 -2.69
C PRO A 259 1.20 9.01 -3.09
N PHE A 260 2.10 9.04 -2.10
CA PHE A 260 3.53 8.93 -2.33
C PHE A 260 4.24 8.07 -1.29
N VAL A 261 5.44 7.63 -1.65
CA VAL A 261 6.41 7.00 -0.77
C VAL A 261 7.81 7.52 -1.08
N LEU A 262 8.53 7.85 -0.04
CA LEU A 262 9.96 8.14 -0.05
C LEU A 262 10.65 7.14 0.86
N HIS A 263 11.68 6.47 0.37
CA HIS A 263 12.61 5.66 1.15
C HIS A 263 14.04 6.10 0.84
N LEU A 264 14.84 6.27 1.86
CA LEU A 264 16.24 6.63 1.71
C LEU A 264 17.14 5.95 2.73
N GLU A 265 18.40 5.84 2.38
CA GLU A 265 19.52 5.38 3.20
C GLU A 265 20.63 6.44 3.16
N THR A 266 21.22 6.74 4.30
CA THR A 266 22.36 7.66 4.42
C THR A 266 23.32 7.19 5.50
N ASP A 267 24.61 7.48 5.30
CA ASP A 267 25.62 7.22 6.32
C ASP A 267 25.54 8.29 7.41
N ASN A 268 25.49 7.83 8.67
CA ASN A 268 25.45 8.71 9.86
C ASN A 268 26.73 9.58 10.04
N LYS A 269 27.75 9.36 9.23
CA LYS A 269 29.07 9.99 9.38
C LYS A 269 29.08 11.52 9.16
N LYS A 270 28.02 12.09 8.57
CA LYS A 270 27.95 13.51 8.22
C LYS A 270 27.25 14.40 9.26
N GLY A 271 26.78 13.86 10.40
CA GLY A 271 26.12 14.68 11.46
C GLY A 271 24.83 15.35 11.03
N SER A 272 24.26 15.01 9.85
CA SER A 272 23.01 15.59 9.38
C SER A 272 21.82 14.91 10.08
N ASP A 273 20.88 15.72 10.55
CA ASP A 273 19.62 15.22 11.10
C ASP A 273 18.80 14.56 9.97
N ILE A 274 18.68 13.23 10.04
CA ILE A 274 17.90 12.44 9.07
C ILE A 274 16.46 12.95 8.94
N THR A 275 15.92 13.60 9.97
CA THR A 275 14.56 14.18 9.91
C THR A 275 14.52 15.34 8.93
N GLN A 276 15.50 16.23 8.99
CA GLN A 276 15.62 17.36 8.08
C GLN A 276 15.95 16.89 6.65
N VAL A 277 16.86 15.91 6.52
CA VAL A 277 17.24 15.33 5.22
C VAL A 277 16.02 14.78 4.46
N ARG A 278 15.25 13.90 5.08
CA ARG A 278 14.08 13.28 4.41
C ARG A 278 12.98 14.30 4.07
N GLU A 279 12.74 15.28 4.97
CA GLU A 279 11.75 16.33 4.73
C GLU A 279 12.18 17.25 3.58
N LYS A 280 13.45 17.61 3.53
CA LYS A 280 14.00 18.42 2.43
C LYS A 280 13.90 17.68 1.10
N ILE A 281 14.34 16.43 1.02
CA ILE A 281 14.23 15.62 -0.19
C ILE A 281 12.77 15.53 -0.66
N LEU A 282 11.83 15.21 0.24
CA LEU A 282 10.43 15.13 -0.13
C LEU A 282 9.91 16.46 -0.69
N LYS A 283 10.16 17.58 0.00
CA LYS A 283 9.66 18.89 -0.42
C LYS A 283 10.28 19.33 -1.75
N ASP A 284 11.56 19.09 -1.96
CA ASP A 284 12.25 19.41 -3.21
C ASP A 284 11.68 18.58 -4.39
N ILE A 285 11.42 17.28 -4.17
CA ILE A 285 10.79 16.42 -5.19
C ILE A 285 9.37 16.90 -5.50
N LEU A 286 8.56 17.17 -4.48
CA LEU A 286 7.18 17.63 -4.67
C LEU A 286 7.17 18.98 -5.43
N ALA A 287 8.06 19.90 -5.10
CA ALA A 287 8.20 21.17 -5.81
C ALA A 287 8.64 20.97 -7.27
N HIS A 288 9.56 20.01 -7.53
CA HIS A 288 10.01 19.65 -8.87
C HIS A 288 8.85 19.11 -9.73
N ILE A 289 8.02 18.25 -9.18
CA ILE A 289 6.86 17.68 -9.88
C ILE A 289 5.75 18.73 -10.12
N GLY A 290 5.78 19.87 -9.39
CA GLY A 290 4.90 21.00 -9.62
C GLY A 290 3.99 21.39 -8.47
N PHE A 291 4.12 20.76 -7.30
CA PHE A 291 3.35 21.11 -6.10
C PHE A 291 3.85 22.41 -5.44
N PHE A 292 3.05 22.95 -4.53
CA PHE A 292 3.30 24.18 -3.75
C PHE A 292 3.30 25.48 -4.55
N LYS A 293 2.92 25.44 -5.83
CA LYS A 293 2.88 26.66 -6.68
C LYS A 293 1.61 27.46 -6.51
N GLY A 294 0.68 26.99 -5.69
CA GLY A 294 -0.64 27.58 -5.57
C GLY A 294 -1.53 27.26 -6.78
N LYS A 295 -2.77 27.76 -6.75
CA LYS A 295 -3.66 27.61 -7.90
C LYS A 295 -3.12 28.42 -9.07
N MET A 296 -2.85 27.76 -10.17
CA MET A 296 -2.91 28.39 -11.47
C MET A 296 -4.36 28.47 -11.94
#